data_6a658416ba2caf04f88f05bd61c3b8d5
#
_entry.id   6a658416ba2caf04f88f05bd61c3b8d5
#
_cell.length_a   1.000
_cell.length_b   1.000
_cell.length_c   1.000
_cell.angle_alpha   90.00
_cell.angle_beta   90.00
_cell.angle_gamma   90.00
#
_symmetry.space_group_name_H-M   'P 1'
#
loop_
_entity.id
_entity.type
_entity.pdbx_description
1 polymer ?
#
loop_
_entity_poly.entity_id
_entity_poly.type
_entity_poly.pdbx_seq_one_letter_code
_entity_poly.pdbx_strand_id
1 'polypeptide(L)'
;MSHPSVQTTSKITMLVVCFILQAKLLMSQAPGTADVSGKRKQELQDLEDRWLRVEDDPAALESILAPDFLHVVPAGIITREQQLEFMRKHPAPHANRQKHFEDMHLRIYGNVGIVNGVVVANEEGKRRRTLFTDVFTYREGKWQAVSAQELPAKLQ
;
A
#
# COMPACT_ATOMS: atom_id res chain seq x y z
N MET A 1 -41.38 -21.31 84.33
CA MET A 1 -40.88 -19.93 84.45
C MET A 1 -39.86 -19.72 83.38
N SER A 2 -40.29 -19.38 82.19
CA SER A 2 -39.36 -19.28 81.07
C SER A 2 -39.78 -18.02 80.26
N HIS A 3 -38.91 -17.11 80.20
CA HIS A 3 -39.04 -15.93 79.33
C HIS A 3 -38.85 -16.26 77.88
N PRO A 4 -39.70 -15.80 76.97
CA PRO A 4 -39.34 -15.79 75.55
C PRO A 4 -38.63 -14.47 75.20
N SER A 5 -37.47 -14.57 74.71
CA SER A 5 -36.72 -13.46 74.11
C SER A 5 -37.32 -13.09 72.75
N VAL A 6 -37.64 -11.89 72.57
CA VAL A 6 -38.11 -11.29 71.34
C VAL A 6 -36.84 -10.96 70.46
N GLN A 7 -36.64 -11.75 69.43
CA GLN A 7 -35.64 -11.40 68.39
C GLN A 7 -36.30 -10.46 67.39
N THR A 8 -35.87 -9.23 67.42
CA THR A 8 -36.18 -8.25 66.37
C THR A 8 -35.30 -8.47 65.16
N THR A 9 -35.82 -9.13 64.14
CA THR A 9 -35.15 -9.26 62.88
C THR A 9 -35.30 -7.95 62.11
N SER A 10 -34.26 -7.14 62.16
CA SER A 10 -34.09 -5.98 61.29
C SER A 10 -33.86 -6.45 59.84
N LYS A 11 -34.86 -6.32 59.00
CA LYS A 11 -34.74 -6.51 57.57
C LYS A 11 -34.00 -5.30 56.99
N ILE A 12 -32.67 -5.41 56.94
CA ILE A 12 -31.87 -4.49 56.13
C ILE A 12 -32.13 -4.90 54.70
N THR A 13 -33.00 -4.21 54.03
CA THR A 13 -33.18 -4.27 52.59
C THR A 13 -31.95 -3.66 51.97
N MET A 14 -30.96 -4.51 51.68
CA MET A 14 -29.77 -4.14 50.92
C MET A 14 -30.20 -3.89 49.49
N LEU A 15 -30.49 -2.63 49.18
CA LEU A 15 -30.72 -2.17 47.82
C LEU A 15 -29.37 -2.20 47.09
N VAL A 16 -29.08 -3.38 46.51
CA VAL A 16 -27.95 -3.52 45.57
C VAL A 16 -28.32 -2.71 44.34
N VAL A 17 -27.95 -1.44 44.37
CA VAL A 17 -27.91 -0.62 43.16
C VAL A 17 -26.79 -1.20 42.32
N CYS A 18 -27.15 -2.15 41.44
CA CYS A 18 -26.32 -2.52 40.32
C CYS A 18 -26.17 -1.30 39.41
N PHE A 19 -25.23 -0.43 39.74
CA PHE A 19 -24.63 0.43 38.74
C PHE A 19 -23.96 -0.47 37.71
N ILE A 20 -24.74 -0.95 36.76
CA ILE A 20 -24.23 -1.42 35.52
C ILE A 20 -23.59 -0.17 34.88
N LEU A 21 -22.32 0.02 35.19
CA LEU A 21 -21.46 0.87 34.41
C LEU A 21 -21.45 0.24 33.00
N GLN A 22 -22.41 0.63 32.18
CA GLN A 22 -22.28 0.50 30.74
C GLN A 22 -21.12 1.44 30.36
N ALA A 23 -19.92 0.94 30.56
CA ALA A 23 -18.79 1.43 29.79
C ALA A 23 -19.18 1.15 28.34
N LYS A 24 -19.93 2.06 27.74
CA LYS A 24 -19.91 2.22 26.29
C LYS A 24 -18.45 2.44 25.98
N LEU A 25 -17.79 1.34 25.59
CA LEU A 25 -16.53 1.39 24.88
C LEU A 25 -16.88 2.13 23.60
N LEU A 26 -16.95 3.45 23.68
CA LEU A 26 -16.74 4.33 22.56
C LEU A 26 -15.33 3.96 22.10
N MET A 27 -15.25 2.96 21.21
CA MET A 27 -14.15 2.89 20.29
C MET A 27 -14.20 4.20 19.53
N SER A 28 -13.60 5.21 20.12
CA SER A 28 -13.14 6.38 19.42
C SER A 28 -12.22 5.82 18.36
N GLN A 29 -12.75 5.58 17.17
CA GLN A 29 -11.93 5.46 15.99
C GLN A 29 -11.17 6.77 15.94
N ALA A 30 -9.91 6.70 16.34
CA ALA A 30 -9.03 7.85 16.26
C ALA A 30 -9.18 8.41 14.84
N PRO A 31 -9.52 9.70 14.67
CA PRO A 31 -9.74 10.29 13.34
C PRO A 31 -8.52 10.19 12.43
N GLY A 32 -7.42 9.61 12.89
CA GLY A 32 -6.19 9.44 12.14
C GLY A 32 -6.07 8.21 11.23
N THR A 33 -6.82 7.11 11.45
CA THR A 33 -6.54 5.88 10.68
C THR A 33 -7.08 5.90 9.26
N ALA A 34 -8.25 6.46 9.03
CA ALA A 34 -8.82 6.61 7.69
C ALA A 34 -8.04 7.66 6.86
N ASP A 35 -7.64 8.76 7.50
CA ASP A 35 -6.83 9.81 6.87
C ASP A 35 -5.43 9.32 6.51
N VAL A 36 -4.77 8.59 7.41
CA VAL A 36 -3.46 7.97 7.14
C VAL A 36 -3.52 6.95 5.99
N SER A 37 -4.60 6.16 5.90
CA SER A 37 -4.79 5.20 4.81
C SER A 37 -5.01 5.90 3.46
N GLY A 38 -5.83 6.95 3.43
CA GLY A 38 -6.09 7.75 2.24
C GLY A 38 -4.82 8.45 1.75
N LYS A 39 -4.06 9.05 2.66
CA LYS A 39 -2.78 9.68 2.35
C LYS A 39 -1.78 8.70 1.77
N ARG A 40 -1.59 7.54 2.40
CA ARG A 40 -0.67 6.49 1.91
C ARG A 40 -1.04 5.97 0.52
N LYS A 41 -2.34 5.87 0.25
CA LYS A 41 -2.83 5.48 -1.07
C LYS A 41 -2.47 6.51 -2.12
N GLN A 42 -2.65 7.80 -1.82
CA GLN A 42 -2.28 8.88 -2.73
C GLN A 42 -0.77 8.92 -2.96
N GLU A 43 0.03 8.83 -1.88
CA GLU A 43 1.49 8.78 -1.98
C GLU A 43 1.98 7.63 -2.88
N LEU A 44 1.35 6.47 -2.80
CA LEU A 44 1.70 5.33 -3.63
C LEU A 44 1.31 5.54 -5.09
N GLN A 45 0.14 6.13 -5.35
CA GLN A 45 -0.28 6.50 -6.70
C GLN A 45 0.67 7.52 -7.32
N ASP A 46 1.02 8.58 -6.58
CA ASP A 46 1.95 9.60 -7.04
C ASP A 46 3.34 9.00 -7.35
N LEU A 47 3.75 7.98 -6.60
CA LEU A 47 5.00 7.27 -6.83
C LEU A 47 4.98 6.47 -8.13
N GLU A 48 3.89 5.76 -8.43
CA GLU A 48 3.69 5.06 -9.69
C GLU A 48 3.69 6.01 -10.89
N ASP A 49 2.93 7.10 -10.78
CA ASP A 49 2.91 8.14 -11.81
C ASP A 49 4.30 8.75 -12.03
N ARG A 50 5.06 8.93 -10.95
CA ARG A 50 6.44 9.39 -11.02
C ARG A 50 7.34 8.35 -11.68
N TRP A 51 7.23 7.07 -11.29
CA TRP A 51 8.02 5.99 -11.88
C TRP A 51 7.85 5.95 -13.40
N LEU A 52 6.61 5.95 -13.87
CA LEU A 52 6.31 5.96 -15.31
C LEU A 52 6.97 7.13 -16.05
N ARG A 53 7.05 8.29 -15.42
CA ARG A 53 7.68 9.49 -16.03
C ARG A 53 9.20 9.42 -16.06
N VAL A 54 9.83 8.72 -15.10
CA VAL A 54 11.29 8.71 -14.92
C VAL A 54 11.91 7.34 -15.17
N GLU A 55 11.18 6.41 -15.75
CA GLU A 55 11.63 5.03 -15.94
C GLU A 55 12.91 4.91 -16.78
N ASP A 56 13.25 5.92 -17.59
CA ASP A 56 14.46 6.01 -18.39
C ASP A 56 15.61 6.76 -17.68
N ASP A 57 15.39 7.26 -16.46
CA ASP A 57 16.39 7.97 -15.65
C ASP A 57 16.89 7.11 -14.49
N PRO A 58 18.07 6.49 -14.60
CA PRO A 58 18.62 5.61 -13.56
C PRO A 58 18.84 6.35 -12.22
N ALA A 59 19.17 7.64 -12.23
CA ALA A 59 19.38 8.41 -11.00
C ALA A 59 18.05 8.65 -10.26
N ALA A 60 16.99 8.95 -11.00
CA ALA A 60 15.65 9.11 -10.44
C ALA A 60 15.11 7.78 -9.89
N LEU A 61 15.32 6.66 -10.61
CA LEU A 61 14.91 5.32 -10.19
C LEU A 61 15.59 4.86 -8.90
N GLU A 62 16.82 5.26 -8.64
CA GLU A 62 17.50 4.94 -7.38
C GLU A 62 16.70 5.33 -6.13
N SER A 63 15.90 6.39 -6.23
CA SER A 63 15.06 6.86 -5.12
C SER A 63 13.74 6.08 -4.98
N ILE A 64 13.31 5.39 -6.03
CA ILE A 64 12.06 4.63 -6.10
C ILE A 64 12.29 3.17 -5.72
N LEU A 65 13.35 2.57 -6.28
CA LEU A 65 13.67 1.17 -6.09
C LEU A 65 14.33 0.93 -4.72
N ALA A 66 13.82 -0.03 -3.96
CA ALA A 66 14.43 -0.46 -2.72
C ALA A 66 15.79 -1.16 -2.98
N PRO A 67 16.70 -1.22 -1.99
CA PRO A 67 17.97 -1.95 -2.15
C PRO A 67 17.80 -3.43 -2.50
N ASP A 68 16.71 -4.04 -2.03
CA ASP A 68 16.35 -5.45 -2.26
C ASP A 68 15.38 -5.66 -3.44
N PHE A 69 15.26 -4.68 -4.33
CA PHE A 69 14.38 -4.73 -5.49
C PHE A 69 14.76 -5.83 -6.49
N LEU A 70 13.73 -6.54 -6.96
CA LEU A 70 13.84 -7.53 -8.03
C LEU A 70 12.85 -7.22 -9.15
N HIS A 71 13.30 -7.26 -10.38
CA HIS A 71 12.47 -7.11 -11.56
C HIS A 71 12.34 -8.44 -12.31
N VAL A 72 11.11 -8.92 -12.46
CA VAL A 72 10.79 -10.13 -13.24
C VAL A 72 10.50 -9.71 -14.67
N VAL A 73 11.38 -10.06 -15.57
CA VAL A 73 11.27 -9.78 -17.00
C VAL A 73 11.23 -11.10 -17.80
N PRO A 74 10.79 -11.12 -19.07
CA PRO A 74 10.75 -12.36 -19.86
C PRO A 74 12.08 -13.11 -19.94
N ALA A 75 13.21 -12.39 -19.81
CA ALA A 75 14.55 -12.98 -19.84
C ALA A 75 15.00 -13.58 -18.49
N GLY A 76 14.27 -13.34 -17.38
CA GLY A 76 14.60 -13.81 -16.04
C GLY A 76 14.33 -12.80 -14.95
N ILE A 77 15.10 -12.88 -13.87
CA ILE A 77 15.02 -11.97 -12.73
C ILE A 77 16.31 -11.15 -12.68
N ILE A 78 16.18 -9.83 -12.61
CA ILE A 78 17.31 -8.91 -12.50
C ILE A 78 17.22 -8.13 -11.19
N THR A 79 18.37 -7.82 -10.60
CA THR A 79 18.44 -6.99 -9.38
C THR A 79 18.37 -5.51 -9.72
N ARG A 80 18.17 -4.69 -8.67
CA ARG A 80 18.23 -3.24 -8.77
C ARG A 80 19.51 -2.76 -9.45
N GLU A 81 20.66 -3.27 -9.01
CA GLU A 81 21.97 -2.87 -9.54
C GLU A 81 22.11 -3.23 -11.02
N GLN A 82 21.69 -4.44 -11.39
CA GLN A 82 21.73 -4.89 -12.79
C GLN A 82 20.84 -4.02 -13.68
N GLN A 83 19.63 -3.67 -13.20
CA GLN A 83 18.74 -2.78 -13.93
C GLN A 83 19.33 -1.39 -14.13
N LEU A 84 19.81 -0.77 -13.06
CA LEU A 84 20.40 0.57 -13.13
C LEU A 84 21.68 0.61 -13.97
N GLU A 85 22.51 -0.43 -13.87
CA GLU A 85 23.71 -0.55 -14.69
C GLU A 85 23.37 -0.72 -16.19
N PHE A 86 22.39 -1.56 -16.49
CA PHE A 86 21.92 -1.74 -17.87
C PHE A 86 21.45 -0.41 -18.46
N MET A 87 20.65 0.35 -17.72
CA MET A 87 20.14 1.65 -18.16
C MET A 87 21.23 2.69 -18.37
N ARG A 88 22.25 2.73 -17.51
CA ARG A 88 23.40 3.64 -17.67
C ARG A 88 24.21 3.31 -18.94
N LYS A 89 24.33 2.03 -19.28
CA LYS A 89 25.04 1.56 -20.47
C LYS A 89 24.24 1.71 -21.76
N HIS A 90 22.90 1.70 -21.64
CA HIS A 90 21.98 1.75 -22.78
C HIS A 90 20.95 2.85 -22.55
N PRO A 91 21.38 4.14 -22.54
CA PRO A 91 20.45 5.24 -22.34
C PRO A 91 19.36 5.16 -23.43
N ALA A 92 18.11 5.16 -22.99
CA ALA A 92 17.00 5.19 -23.93
C ALA A 92 17.09 6.46 -24.78
N PRO A 93 16.86 6.38 -26.07
CA PRO A 93 16.72 7.61 -26.86
C PRO A 93 15.58 8.40 -26.23
N HIS A 94 15.76 9.70 -26.08
CA HIS A 94 14.71 10.64 -25.61
C HIS A 94 13.58 10.70 -26.66
N ALA A 95 13.01 9.54 -26.95
CA ALA A 95 11.85 9.45 -27.81
C ALA A 95 10.67 10.08 -27.06
N ASN A 96 9.88 10.83 -27.79
CA ASN A 96 8.65 11.46 -27.31
C ASN A 96 7.61 10.35 -27.05
N ARG A 97 7.88 9.49 -26.03
CA ARG A 97 7.06 8.35 -25.65
C ARG A 97 5.91 8.87 -24.79
N GLN A 98 4.73 8.90 -25.35
CA GLN A 98 3.54 9.16 -24.56
C GLN A 98 3.11 7.87 -23.89
N LYS A 99 3.24 7.82 -22.55
CA LYS A 99 2.81 6.70 -21.73
C LYS A 99 1.73 7.12 -20.77
N HIS A 100 0.79 6.23 -20.52
CA HIS A 100 -0.23 6.42 -19.49
C HIS A 100 -0.68 5.07 -18.96
N PHE A 101 -1.28 5.09 -17.77
CA PHE A 101 -1.90 3.91 -17.19
C PHE A 101 -3.34 3.73 -17.70
N GLU A 102 -3.70 2.48 -17.97
CA GLU A 102 -5.07 2.02 -18.11
C GLU A 102 -5.37 0.98 -17.02
N ASP A 103 -6.59 0.97 -16.48
CA ASP A 103 -7.08 -0.03 -15.52
C ASP A 103 -6.17 -0.24 -14.28
N MET A 104 -5.59 0.83 -13.76
CA MET A 104 -4.71 0.75 -12.59
C MET A 104 -5.50 0.47 -11.32
N HIS A 105 -5.14 -0.63 -10.65
CA HIS A 105 -5.71 -1.08 -9.38
C HIS A 105 -4.68 -1.03 -8.28
N LEU A 106 -4.94 -0.24 -7.24
CA LEU A 106 -4.06 -0.03 -6.10
C LEU A 106 -4.69 -0.58 -4.83
N ARG A 107 -3.97 -1.45 -4.13
CA ARG A 107 -4.38 -2.09 -2.88
C ARG A 107 -3.28 -1.95 -1.83
N ILE A 108 -3.65 -1.66 -0.59
CA ILE A 108 -2.70 -1.53 0.53
C ILE A 108 -3.07 -2.53 1.62
N TYR A 109 -2.08 -3.26 2.10
CA TYR A 109 -2.17 -4.23 3.18
C TYR A 109 -1.11 -3.88 4.24
N GLY A 110 -1.49 -3.05 5.21
CA GLY A 110 -0.58 -2.53 6.22
C GLY A 110 0.53 -1.65 5.62
N ASN A 111 1.75 -2.16 5.57
CA ASN A 111 2.91 -1.52 4.97
C ASN A 111 3.29 -2.07 3.58
N VAL A 112 2.43 -2.89 2.98
CA VAL A 112 2.63 -3.43 1.63
C VAL A 112 1.59 -2.82 0.70
N GLY A 113 2.05 -2.29 -0.44
CA GLY A 113 1.23 -1.84 -1.56
C GLY A 113 1.40 -2.76 -2.75
N ILE A 114 0.29 -3.06 -3.43
CA ILE A 114 0.31 -3.82 -4.69
C ILE A 114 -0.44 -2.99 -5.72
N VAL A 115 0.22 -2.72 -6.83
CA VAL A 115 -0.34 -2.00 -7.96
C VAL A 115 -0.32 -2.90 -9.19
N ASN A 116 -1.46 -3.01 -9.84
CA ASN A 116 -1.60 -3.76 -11.09
C ASN A 116 -2.27 -2.88 -12.12
N GLY A 117 -1.92 -3.06 -13.37
CA GLY A 117 -2.57 -2.31 -14.42
C GLY A 117 -2.02 -2.62 -15.81
N VAL A 118 -2.32 -1.71 -16.69
CA VAL A 118 -1.82 -1.71 -18.06
C VAL A 118 -1.15 -0.39 -18.33
N VAL A 119 0.11 -0.42 -18.74
CA VAL A 119 0.78 0.73 -19.34
C VAL A 119 0.54 0.72 -20.83
N VAL A 120 0.09 1.83 -21.37
CA VAL A 120 -0.02 2.07 -22.81
C VAL A 120 1.06 3.04 -23.23
N ALA A 121 1.87 2.63 -24.18
CA ALA A 121 2.89 3.46 -24.82
C ALA A 121 2.56 3.64 -26.30
N ASN A 122 2.68 4.87 -26.78
CA ASN A 122 2.63 5.18 -28.21
C ASN A 122 4.05 5.50 -28.66
N GLU A 123 4.63 4.59 -29.45
CA GLU A 123 5.98 4.73 -29.98
C GLU A 123 5.93 4.65 -31.52
N GLU A 124 6.39 5.67 -32.21
CA GLU A 124 6.47 5.71 -33.68
C GLU A 124 5.15 5.30 -34.38
N GLY A 125 4.01 5.72 -33.81
CA GLY A 125 2.68 5.37 -34.32
C GLY A 125 2.21 3.94 -34.00
N LYS A 126 2.96 3.18 -33.22
CA LYS A 126 2.57 1.86 -32.73
C LYS A 126 2.12 1.94 -31.27
N ARG A 127 0.93 1.46 -31.00
CA ARG A 127 0.42 1.32 -29.63
C ARG A 127 0.91 0.00 -29.04
N ARG A 128 1.60 0.08 -27.92
CA ARG A 128 2.00 -1.06 -27.11
C ARG A 128 1.23 -1.07 -25.81
N ARG A 129 0.88 -2.24 -25.34
CA ARG A 129 0.26 -2.45 -24.02
C ARG A 129 1.10 -3.42 -23.22
N THR A 130 1.37 -3.08 -21.99
CA THR A 130 2.14 -3.89 -21.05
C THR A 130 1.32 -4.08 -19.78
N LEU A 131 1.04 -5.32 -19.41
CA LEU A 131 0.51 -5.67 -18.09
C LEU A 131 1.63 -5.53 -17.08
N PHE A 132 1.35 -4.93 -15.95
CA PHE A 132 2.35 -4.82 -14.88
C PHE A 132 1.77 -5.21 -13.52
N THR A 133 2.67 -5.61 -12.63
CA THR A 133 2.41 -5.80 -11.22
C THR A 133 3.62 -5.30 -10.46
N ASP A 134 3.42 -4.26 -9.65
CA ASP A 134 4.44 -3.68 -8.81
C ASP A 134 4.08 -3.86 -7.34
N VAL A 135 5.08 -4.22 -6.55
CA VAL A 135 4.95 -4.42 -5.12
C VAL A 135 5.84 -3.42 -4.40
N PHE A 136 5.24 -2.71 -3.46
CA PHE A 136 5.90 -1.69 -2.67
C PHE A 136 5.87 -2.03 -1.19
N THR A 137 6.86 -1.54 -0.47
CA THR A 137 6.85 -1.53 0.99
C THR A 137 6.99 -0.11 1.51
N TYR A 138 6.25 0.18 2.60
CA TYR A 138 6.36 1.44 3.32
C TYR A 138 7.38 1.28 4.44
N ARG A 139 8.55 1.87 4.26
CA ARG A 139 9.67 1.82 5.21
C ARG A 139 10.19 3.23 5.44
N GLU A 140 10.51 3.58 6.69
CA GLU A 140 11.12 4.87 7.03
C GLU A 140 10.37 6.10 6.50
N GLY A 141 9.02 6.02 6.52
CA GLY A 141 8.17 7.14 6.11
C GLY A 141 7.95 7.29 4.61
N LYS A 142 8.38 6.34 3.78
CA LYS A 142 8.22 6.37 2.32
C LYS A 142 7.90 5.00 1.72
N TRP A 143 7.24 5.02 0.58
CA TRP A 143 7.10 3.85 -0.27
C TRP A 143 8.36 3.61 -1.10
N GLN A 144 8.74 2.35 -1.26
CA GLN A 144 9.80 1.90 -2.15
C GLN A 144 9.36 0.62 -2.86
N ALA A 145 9.63 0.51 -4.16
CA ALA A 145 9.37 -0.69 -4.92
C ALA A 145 10.33 -1.81 -4.52
N VAL A 146 9.79 -2.98 -4.20
CA VAL A 146 10.57 -4.19 -3.87
C VAL A 146 10.49 -5.26 -4.95
N SER A 147 9.45 -5.21 -5.78
CA SER A 147 9.34 -6.10 -6.94
C SER A 147 8.53 -5.44 -8.04
N ALA A 148 8.91 -5.72 -9.28
CA ALA A 148 8.13 -5.40 -10.47
C ALA A 148 8.05 -6.62 -11.38
N GLN A 149 6.93 -6.74 -12.10
CA GLN A 149 6.76 -7.71 -13.17
C GLN A 149 6.04 -7.07 -14.34
N GLU A 150 6.57 -7.27 -15.53
CA GLU A 150 5.98 -6.78 -16.76
C GLU A 150 5.79 -7.90 -17.79
N LEU A 151 4.65 -7.88 -18.46
CA LEU A 151 4.30 -8.82 -19.52
C LEU A 151 3.69 -8.08 -20.71
N PRO A 152 4.10 -8.35 -21.95
CA PRO A 152 3.39 -7.83 -23.11
C PRO A 152 1.92 -8.27 -23.11
N ALA A 153 1.00 -7.30 -23.17
CA ALA A 153 -0.42 -7.62 -23.34
C ALA A 153 -0.69 -7.95 -24.80
N LYS A 154 -1.42 -9.04 -25.06
CA LYS A 154 -1.93 -9.30 -26.41
C LYS A 154 -2.93 -8.20 -26.79
N LEU A 155 -2.75 -7.60 -27.96
CA LEU A 155 -3.78 -6.74 -28.53
C LEU A 155 -5.00 -7.63 -28.83
N GLN A 156 -6.13 -7.31 -28.21
CA GLN A 156 -7.42 -7.88 -28.57
C GLN A 156 -8.00 -7.09 -29.72
#